data_2dc2a191e6bd836d2e7b5f5a91c3b1f1
#
_entry.id   2dc2a191e6bd836d2e7b5f5a91c3b1f1
#
_cell.length_a   1.000
_cell.length_b   1.000
_cell.length_c   1.000
_cell.angle_alpha   90.00
_cell.angle_beta   90.00
_cell.angle_gamma   90.00
#
_symmetry.space_group_name_H-M   'P 1'
#
loop_
_entity.id
_entity.type
_entity.pdbx_description
1 polymer ?
#
loop_
_entity_poly.entity_id
_entity_poly.type
_entity_poly.pdbx_seq_one_letter_code
_entity_poly.pdbx_strand_id
1 'polypeptide(L)'
;MIKRCPQHGFFRGEHCECGSTGLQLLNETKTEQLGRLVAGGLRHFPDDLGLEMDSRGWVELAKLGEVVASRHRWASKELLVALVESDPKQRYEINNGKVRARYGHSVNVELDHPDNKLPNLYYGASEEEADRIIEVGLKSASQRYVHLSTTPEKAWQVATFRTGNPRVIQAKADACQEAGVKMMTVNKDIVISEMIPSRFLSIISAKDIQNKRG
;
A
#
# COMPACT_ATOMS: atom_id res chain seq x y z
N MET A 1 -1.60 -16.85 -6.43
CA MET A 1 -1.39 -18.18 -5.80
C MET A 1 -0.60 -18.02 -4.52
N ILE A 2 -0.99 -18.70 -3.42
CA ILE A 2 -0.28 -18.72 -2.13
C ILE A 2 0.13 -20.14 -1.82
N LYS A 3 1.36 -20.32 -1.38
CA LYS A 3 1.97 -21.60 -1.04
C LYS A 3 2.62 -21.56 0.34
N ARG A 4 2.88 -22.71 0.92
CA ARG A 4 3.58 -22.87 2.20
C ARG A 4 4.85 -23.70 2.01
N CYS A 5 5.98 -23.12 2.39
CA CYS A 5 7.24 -23.83 2.53
C CYS A 5 7.40 -24.29 3.99
N PRO A 6 7.81 -25.51 4.28
CA PRO A 6 8.04 -25.98 5.66
C PRO A 6 9.11 -25.17 6.40
N GLN A 7 10.10 -24.63 5.68
CA GLN A 7 11.24 -23.90 6.25
C GLN A 7 11.00 -22.37 6.33
N HIS A 8 10.31 -21.77 5.32
CA HIS A 8 10.21 -20.31 5.17
C HIS A 8 8.78 -19.76 5.30
N GLY A 9 7.79 -20.62 5.62
CA GLY A 9 6.41 -20.17 5.80
C GLY A 9 5.68 -19.88 4.49
N PHE A 10 4.84 -18.84 4.46
CA PHE A 10 3.98 -18.54 3.31
C PHE A 10 4.71 -17.69 2.26
N PHE A 11 4.51 -18.01 0.99
CA PHE A 11 5.12 -17.30 -0.12
C PHE A 11 4.19 -17.27 -1.35
N ARG A 12 4.52 -16.39 -2.30
CA ARG A 12 3.88 -16.30 -3.63
C ARG A 12 4.91 -16.56 -4.72
N GLY A 13 4.43 -17.11 -5.83
CA GLY A 13 5.29 -17.47 -6.95
C GLY A 13 5.42 -18.98 -7.11
N GLU A 14 6.31 -19.41 -8.01
CA GLU A 14 6.48 -20.83 -8.34
C GLU A 14 7.34 -21.54 -7.31
N HIS A 15 8.40 -20.89 -6.83
CA HIS A 15 9.38 -21.46 -5.91
C HIS A 15 9.61 -20.52 -4.72
N CYS A 16 9.84 -21.12 -3.56
CA CYS A 16 10.36 -20.45 -2.37
C CYS A 16 11.85 -20.10 -2.58
N GLU A 17 12.40 -19.22 -1.77
CA GLU A 17 13.82 -18.84 -1.81
C GLU A 17 14.79 -20.01 -1.64
N CYS A 18 14.36 -21.12 -1.00
CA CYS A 18 15.14 -22.35 -0.93
C CYS A 18 14.96 -23.30 -2.14
N GLY A 19 14.26 -22.87 -3.20
CA GLY A 19 13.97 -23.67 -4.38
C GLY A 19 12.77 -24.62 -4.25
N SER A 20 12.19 -24.80 -3.06
CA SER A 20 11.01 -25.66 -2.86
C SER A 20 9.78 -25.14 -3.59
N THR A 21 9.01 -25.99 -4.23
CA THR A 21 7.69 -25.66 -4.81
C THR A 21 6.60 -25.41 -3.76
N GLY A 22 6.81 -25.89 -2.53
CA GLY A 22 5.88 -25.75 -1.41
C GLY A 22 4.50 -26.43 -1.65
N LEU A 23 3.69 -26.44 -0.60
CA LEU A 23 2.29 -26.88 -0.65
C LEU A 23 1.41 -25.71 -1.09
N GLN A 24 0.62 -25.89 -2.14
CA GLN A 24 -0.34 -24.88 -2.56
C GLN A 24 -1.53 -24.82 -1.61
N LEU A 25 -1.78 -23.63 -1.04
CA LEU A 25 -2.92 -23.35 -0.16
C LEU A 25 -4.06 -22.68 -0.91
N LEU A 26 -3.73 -21.67 -1.76
CA LEU A 26 -4.71 -20.94 -2.56
C LEU A 26 -4.23 -20.80 -4.02
N ASN A 27 -5.14 -21.05 -4.96
CA ASN A 27 -4.92 -20.69 -6.37
C ASN A 27 -5.05 -19.17 -6.57
N GLU A 28 -4.81 -18.69 -7.77
CA GLU A 28 -4.84 -17.26 -8.13
C GLU A 28 -6.22 -16.65 -7.83
N THR A 29 -7.28 -17.26 -8.32
CA THR A 29 -8.67 -16.78 -8.17
C THR A 29 -9.07 -16.63 -6.69
N LYS A 30 -8.82 -17.66 -5.88
CA LYS A 30 -9.12 -17.60 -4.44
C LYS A 30 -8.27 -16.58 -3.71
N THR A 31 -6.99 -16.45 -4.09
CA THR A 31 -6.08 -15.42 -3.55
C THR A 31 -6.63 -14.02 -3.82
N GLU A 32 -7.13 -13.77 -5.03
CA GLU A 32 -7.70 -12.49 -5.42
C GLU A 32 -9.02 -12.20 -4.70
N GLN A 33 -9.93 -13.19 -4.64
CA GLN A 33 -11.21 -13.06 -3.93
C GLN A 33 -11.00 -12.72 -2.45
N LEU A 34 -10.13 -13.48 -1.78
CA LEU A 34 -9.78 -13.23 -0.38
C LEU A 34 -9.13 -11.85 -0.22
N GLY A 35 -8.21 -11.49 -1.12
CA GLY A 35 -7.54 -10.21 -1.10
C GLY A 35 -8.48 -9.02 -1.25
N ARG A 36 -9.50 -9.11 -2.11
CA ARG A 36 -10.52 -8.06 -2.27
C ARG A 36 -11.37 -7.91 -1.02
N LEU A 37 -11.81 -9.00 -0.42
CA LEU A 37 -12.63 -8.97 0.81
C LEU A 37 -11.83 -8.35 1.97
N VAL A 38 -10.58 -8.79 2.18
CA VAL A 38 -9.70 -8.26 3.23
C VAL A 38 -9.37 -6.78 2.99
N ALA A 39 -9.07 -6.39 1.73
CA ALA A 39 -8.81 -4.99 1.41
C ALA A 39 -10.05 -4.12 1.67
N GLY A 40 -11.21 -4.58 1.29
CA GLY A 40 -12.49 -3.91 1.54
C GLY A 40 -12.72 -3.68 3.02
N GLY A 41 -12.67 -4.73 3.82
CA GLY A 41 -12.92 -4.66 5.27
C GLY A 41 -11.90 -3.83 6.03
N LEU A 42 -10.62 -3.90 5.65
CA LEU A 42 -9.56 -3.18 6.37
C LEU A 42 -9.34 -1.74 5.89
N ARG A 43 -9.97 -1.30 4.81
CA ARG A 43 -9.69 0.03 4.22
C ARG A 43 -10.91 0.89 3.93
N HIS A 44 -12.05 0.27 3.60
CA HIS A 44 -13.15 0.99 2.98
C HIS A 44 -14.47 0.87 3.71
N PHE A 45 -14.84 -0.34 4.14
CA PHE A 45 -16.15 -0.63 4.70
C PHE A 45 -16.09 -1.66 5.85
N PRO A 46 -15.35 -1.36 6.95
CA PRO A 46 -15.30 -2.26 8.11
C PRO A 46 -16.69 -2.49 8.71
N ASP A 47 -17.50 -1.44 8.82
CA ASP A 47 -18.84 -1.48 9.42
C ASP A 47 -19.79 -2.41 8.65
N ASP A 48 -19.76 -2.41 7.32
CA ASP A 48 -20.56 -3.30 6.47
C ASP A 48 -20.25 -4.79 6.68
N LEU A 49 -19.07 -5.06 7.23
CA LEU A 49 -18.62 -6.41 7.58
C LEU A 49 -18.73 -6.70 9.08
N GLY A 50 -19.27 -5.78 9.87
CA GLY A 50 -19.36 -5.91 11.33
C GLY A 50 -18.00 -6.00 12.00
N LEU A 51 -16.99 -5.30 11.46
CA LEU A 51 -15.65 -5.21 12.02
C LEU A 51 -15.52 -3.94 12.86
N GLU A 52 -15.22 -4.09 14.13
CA GLU A 52 -14.88 -2.98 15.01
C GLU A 52 -13.42 -2.57 14.74
N MET A 53 -13.26 -1.42 14.10
CA MET A 53 -11.94 -0.86 13.77
C MET A 53 -11.60 0.24 14.76
N ASP A 54 -10.40 0.16 15.37
CA ASP A 54 -9.92 1.25 16.23
C ASP A 54 -9.40 2.45 15.40
N SER A 55 -9.08 3.56 16.08
CA SER A 55 -8.60 4.80 15.44
C SER A 55 -7.30 4.62 14.65
N ARG A 56 -6.52 3.55 14.87
CA ARG A 56 -5.30 3.21 14.15
C ARG A 56 -5.50 2.16 13.06
N GLY A 57 -6.75 1.80 12.77
CA GLY A 57 -7.11 0.85 11.73
C GLY A 57 -6.99 -0.64 12.11
N TRP A 58 -6.78 -0.96 13.40
CA TRP A 58 -6.71 -2.34 13.86
C TRP A 58 -8.09 -2.93 14.06
N VAL A 59 -8.26 -4.18 13.61
CA VAL A 59 -9.41 -5.03 13.89
C VAL A 59 -8.95 -6.36 14.50
N GLU A 60 -9.81 -7.04 15.24
CA GLU A 60 -9.50 -8.37 15.76
C GLU A 60 -9.34 -9.38 14.62
N LEU A 61 -8.16 -10.05 14.57
CA LEU A 61 -7.85 -11.06 13.55
C LEU A 61 -8.85 -12.22 13.57
N ALA A 62 -9.32 -12.61 14.75
CA ALA A 62 -10.33 -13.64 14.91
C ALA A 62 -11.63 -13.23 14.24
N LYS A 63 -12.09 -11.99 14.47
CA LYS A 63 -13.33 -11.46 13.90
C LYS A 63 -13.27 -11.37 12.37
N LEU A 64 -12.17 -10.86 11.83
CA LEU A 64 -11.97 -10.86 10.37
C LEU A 64 -11.93 -12.29 9.83
N GLY A 65 -11.33 -13.25 10.55
CA GLY A 65 -11.35 -14.66 10.21
C GLY A 65 -12.77 -15.27 10.12
N GLU A 66 -13.67 -14.93 11.05
CA GLU A 66 -15.08 -15.31 11.00
C GLU A 66 -15.79 -14.74 9.77
N VAL A 67 -15.57 -13.45 9.50
CA VAL A 67 -16.13 -12.77 8.32
C VAL A 67 -15.69 -13.45 7.03
N VAL A 68 -14.39 -13.75 6.92
CA VAL A 68 -13.84 -14.43 5.71
C VAL A 68 -14.46 -15.82 5.54
N ALA A 69 -14.57 -16.61 6.62
CA ALA A 69 -15.16 -17.94 6.58
C ALA A 69 -16.67 -17.92 6.26
N SER A 70 -17.40 -16.93 6.74
CA SER A 70 -18.83 -16.76 6.43
C SER A 70 -19.08 -16.40 4.97
N ARG A 71 -18.21 -15.61 4.35
CA ARG A 71 -18.31 -15.19 2.95
C ARG A 71 -17.81 -16.24 1.97
N HIS A 72 -16.85 -17.04 2.38
CA HIS A 72 -16.22 -18.05 1.53
C HIS A 72 -16.02 -19.36 2.33
N ARG A 73 -16.83 -20.39 2.07
CA ARG A 73 -16.77 -21.69 2.75
C ARG A 73 -15.39 -22.37 2.73
N TRP A 74 -14.54 -22.01 1.76
CA TRP A 74 -13.18 -22.53 1.63
C TRP A 74 -12.14 -21.70 2.42
N ALA A 75 -12.52 -20.53 2.91
CA ALA A 75 -11.58 -19.63 3.59
C ALA A 75 -11.53 -19.95 5.09
N SER A 76 -10.39 -19.66 5.69
CA SER A 76 -10.13 -19.85 7.12
C SER A 76 -9.22 -18.74 7.65
N LYS A 77 -9.13 -18.63 8.98
CA LYS A 77 -8.17 -17.73 9.63
C LYS A 77 -6.72 -18.03 9.21
N GLU A 78 -6.35 -19.30 9.00
CA GLU A 78 -5.01 -19.68 8.53
C GLU A 78 -4.74 -19.12 7.12
N LEU A 79 -5.71 -19.22 6.21
CA LEU A 79 -5.59 -18.67 4.86
C LEU A 79 -5.56 -17.13 4.84
N LEU A 80 -6.25 -16.50 5.80
CA LEU A 80 -6.15 -15.05 6.02
C LEU A 80 -4.73 -14.66 6.46
N VAL A 81 -4.14 -15.38 7.43
CA VAL A 81 -2.75 -15.15 7.86
C VAL A 81 -1.80 -15.37 6.68
N ALA A 82 -1.98 -16.46 5.92
CA ALA A 82 -1.17 -16.75 4.73
C ALA A 82 -1.25 -15.63 3.67
N LEU A 83 -2.43 -15.03 3.49
CA LEU A 83 -2.62 -13.88 2.59
C LEU A 83 -1.81 -12.66 3.05
N VAL A 84 -1.85 -12.36 4.34
CA VAL A 84 -1.16 -11.20 4.93
C VAL A 84 0.35 -11.39 4.90
N GLU A 85 0.86 -12.51 5.40
CA GLU A 85 2.29 -12.76 5.52
C GLU A 85 3.00 -12.92 4.16
N SER A 86 2.29 -13.49 3.17
CA SER A 86 2.83 -13.64 1.81
C SER A 86 2.66 -12.42 0.93
N ASP A 87 2.11 -11.29 1.43
CA ASP A 87 1.83 -10.14 0.57
C ASP A 87 3.12 -9.41 0.14
N PRO A 88 3.51 -9.46 -1.16
CA PRO A 88 4.77 -8.88 -1.63
C PRO A 88 4.79 -7.35 -1.54
N LYS A 89 3.61 -6.72 -1.47
CA LYS A 89 3.46 -5.26 -1.31
C LYS A 89 3.40 -4.83 0.16
N GLN A 90 3.43 -5.79 1.11
CA GLN A 90 3.35 -5.52 2.54
C GLN A 90 2.21 -4.55 2.91
N ARG A 91 1.01 -4.80 2.33
CA ARG A 91 -0.18 -3.95 2.50
C ARG A 91 -0.82 -4.07 3.88
N TYR A 92 -0.54 -5.14 4.58
CA TYR A 92 -1.16 -5.50 5.86
C TYR A 92 -0.11 -5.85 6.89
N GLU A 93 -0.51 -5.81 8.15
CA GLU A 93 0.32 -6.31 9.26
C GLU A 93 -0.56 -6.95 10.32
N ILE A 94 0.00 -7.96 11.00
CA ILE A 94 -0.60 -8.64 12.15
C ILE A 94 0.26 -8.34 13.37
N ASN A 95 -0.36 -7.94 14.45
CA ASN A 95 0.29 -7.73 15.74
C ASN A 95 -0.67 -8.01 16.89
N ASN A 96 -0.22 -8.77 17.90
CA ASN A 96 -0.96 -9.06 19.12
C ASN A 96 -2.42 -9.52 18.89
N GLY A 97 -2.65 -10.41 17.91
CA GLY A 97 -3.98 -10.92 17.60
C GLY A 97 -4.88 -9.98 16.82
N LYS A 98 -4.38 -8.82 16.42
CA LYS A 98 -5.05 -7.85 15.56
C LYS A 98 -4.41 -7.78 14.18
N VAL A 99 -5.16 -7.28 13.22
CA VAL A 99 -4.72 -7.06 11.83
C VAL A 99 -5.17 -5.69 11.35
N ARG A 100 -4.33 -5.01 10.55
CA ARG A 100 -4.72 -3.77 9.87
C ARG A 100 -4.13 -3.68 8.46
N ALA A 101 -4.72 -2.82 7.65
CA ALA A 101 -4.04 -2.32 6.46
C ALA A 101 -3.00 -1.26 6.88
N ARG A 102 -1.83 -1.26 6.25
CA ARG A 102 -0.77 -0.29 6.53
C ARG A 102 -1.00 1.04 5.82
N TYR A 103 -1.81 1.02 4.74
CA TYR A 103 -2.13 2.21 3.94
C TYR A 103 -3.35 1.97 3.04
N GLY A 104 -3.83 3.02 2.39
CA GLY A 104 -4.90 2.95 1.39
C GLY A 104 -6.32 3.05 1.96
N HIS A 105 -6.48 3.59 3.17
CA HIS A 105 -7.78 3.77 3.81
C HIS A 105 -8.56 4.91 3.16
N SER A 106 -9.86 4.70 2.96
CA SER A 106 -10.85 5.74 2.74
C SER A 106 -11.62 6.10 4.03
N VAL A 107 -11.57 5.22 5.03
CA VAL A 107 -12.09 5.50 6.37
C VAL A 107 -11.09 6.36 7.17
N ASN A 108 -11.60 7.06 8.19
CA ASN A 108 -10.78 7.94 9.01
C ASN A 108 -9.92 7.11 9.99
N VAL A 109 -8.62 7.05 9.74
CA VAL A 109 -7.62 6.39 10.59
C VAL A 109 -6.42 7.31 10.83
N GLU A 110 -5.82 7.21 12.00
CA GLU A 110 -4.59 7.89 12.38
C GLU A 110 -3.43 6.90 12.38
N LEU A 111 -2.75 6.78 11.24
CA LEU A 111 -1.62 5.86 11.10
C LEU A 111 -0.39 6.39 11.86
N ASP A 112 0.37 5.46 12.45
CA ASP A 112 1.50 5.71 13.35
C ASP A 112 2.81 5.07 12.83
N HIS A 113 3.04 5.16 11.52
CA HIS A 113 4.29 4.69 10.93
C HIS A 113 5.48 5.61 11.28
N PRO A 114 6.72 5.10 11.18
CA PRO A 114 7.93 5.90 11.38
C PRO A 114 8.01 7.09 10.42
N ASP A 115 8.61 8.18 10.89
CA ASP A 115 8.84 9.35 10.06
C ASP A 115 9.73 9.03 8.85
N ASN A 116 9.43 9.70 7.73
CA ASN A 116 10.24 9.59 6.52
C ASN A 116 11.64 10.18 6.74
N LYS A 117 12.65 9.52 6.15
CA LYS A 117 14.07 9.95 6.18
C LYS A 117 14.64 10.23 4.78
N LEU A 118 13.83 10.06 3.73
CA LEU A 118 14.27 10.31 2.36
C LEU A 118 14.10 11.79 2.03
N PRO A 119 15.09 12.44 1.40
CA PRO A 119 15.02 13.88 1.08
C PRO A 119 14.05 14.18 -0.06
N ASN A 120 13.81 13.20 -0.94
CA ASN A 120 12.90 13.35 -2.07
C ASN A 120 11.97 12.15 -2.16
N LEU A 121 10.72 12.43 -2.53
CA LEU A 121 9.67 11.44 -2.79
C LEU A 121 9.00 11.76 -4.13
N TYR A 122 8.26 10.79 -4.67
CA TYR A 122 7.75 10.89 -6.03
C TYR A 122 6.29 10.49 -6.13
N TYR A 123 5.54 11.20 -6.97
CA TYR A 123 4.14 10.90 -7.27
C TYR A 123 3.96 10.72 -8.77
N GLY A 124 3.29 9.63 -9.15
CA GLY A 124 2.96 9.36 -10.55
C GLY A 124 1.57 9.90 -10.90
N ALA A 125 1.47 10.75 -11.91
CA ALA A 125 0.27 11.44 -12.35
C ALA A 125 0.06 11.34 -13.87
N SER A 126 -1.14 11.68 -14.34
CA SER A 126 -1.35 12.08 -15.74
C SER A 126 -0.79 13.49 -15.97
N GLU A 127 -0.67 13.90 -17.22
CA GLU A 127 -0.23 15.26 -17.56
C GLU A 127 -1.15 16.33 -16.96
N GLU A 128 -2.46 16.22 -17.16
CA GLU A 128 -3.46 17.15 -16.63
C GLU A 128 -3.49 17.17 -15.08
N GLU A 129 -3.33 15.99 -14.46
CA GLU A 129 -3.25 15.88 -13.01
C GLU A 129 -1.98 16.54 -12.48
N ALA A 130 -0.85 16.40 -13.17
CA ALA A 130 0.43 16.98 -12.79
C ALA A 130 0.39 18.51 -12.80
N ASP A 131 -0.15 19.11 -13.86
CA ASP A 131 -0.28 20.57 -13.99
C ASP A 131 -1.12 21.15 -12.85
N ARG A 132 -2.26 20.53 -12.56
CA ARG A 132 -3.11 20.92 -11.43
C ARG A 132 -2.38 20.78 -10.08
N ILE A 133 -1.66 19.68 -9.86
CA ILE A 133 -0.93 19.44 -8.61
C ILE A 133 0.17 20.49 -8.39
N ILE A 134 0.88 20.90 -9.41
CA ILE A 134 1.91 21.94 -9.31
C ILE A 134 1.29 23.28 -8.92
N GLU A 135 0.07 23.56 -9.37
CA GLU A 135 -0.62 24.80 -9.06
C GLU A 135 -1.19 24.82 -7.63
N VAL A 136 -1.92 23.78 -7.24
CA VAL A 136 -2.72 23.78 -5.98
C VAL A 136 -2.15 22.92 -4.85
N GLY A 137 -1.12 22.12 -5.13
CA GLY A 137 -0.57 21.13 -4.20
C GLY A 137 -1.16 19.74 -4.39
N LEU A 138 -0.55 18.75 -3.73
CA LEU A 138 -0.92 17.35 -3.82
C LEU A 138 -1.74 16.96 -2.61
N LYS A 139 -2.99 16.58 -2.84
CA LYS A 139 -3.92 16.04 -1.83
C LYS A 139 -4.66 14.83 -2.40
N SER A 140 -4.93 13.84 -1.56
CA SER A 140 -5.73 12.69 -1.96
C SER A 140 -7.19 13.08 -2.21
N ALA A 141 -7.79 12.54 -3.29
CA ALA A 141 -9.19 12.77 -3.61
C ALA A 141 -10.15 11.85 -2.87
N SER A 142 -9.75 10.61 -2.61
CA SER A 142 -10.64 9.55 -2.08
C SER A 142 -10.07 8.78 -0.89
N GLN A 143 -8.81 8.96 -0.59
CA GLN A 143 -8.13 8.29 0.52
C GLN A 143 -7.73 9.29 1.60
N ARG A 144 -7.50 8.80 2.81
CA ARG A 144 -7.07 9.65 3.94
C ARG A 144 -5.69 10.27 3.69
N TYR A 145 -4.79 9.54 3.00
CA TYR A 145 -3.42 9.96 2.74
C TYR A 145 -3.08 9.91 1.25
N VAL A 146 -2.19 10.79 0.82
CA VAL A 146 -1.45 10.69 -0.44
C VAL A 146 -0.42 9.59 -0.31
N HIS A 147 -0.23 8.80 -1.37
CA HIS A 147 0.80 7.77 -1.44
C HIS A 147 1.93 8.22 -2.38
N LEU A 148 3.12 8.30 -1.84
CA LEU A 148 4.33 8.68 -2.55
C LEU A 148 5.24 7.48 -2.73
N SER A 149 5.87 7.38 -3.87
CA SER A 149 6.89 6.38 -4.16
C SER A 149 8.26 6.86 -3.66
N THR A 150 9.08 5.93 -3.21
CA THR A 150 10.44 6.24 -2.75
C THR A 150 11.41 6.47 -3.90
N THR A 151 11.07 6.04 -5.12
CA THR A 151 11.89 6.28 -6.33
C THR A 151 11.04 6.79 -7.50
N PRO A 152 11.65 7.56 -8.44
CA PRO A 152 10.94 8.08 -9.60
C PRO A 152 10.47 6.97 -10.55
N GLU A 153 11.21 5.84 -10.65
CA GLU A 153 10.85 4.70 -11.50
C GLU A 153 9.55 4.05 -11.02
N LYS A 154 9.38 3.89 -9.69
CA LYS A 154 8.14 3.36 -9.13
C LYS A 154 6.96 4.29 -9.35
N ALA A 155 7.17 5.60 -9.18
CA ALA A 155 6.15 6.59 -9.49
C ALA A 155 5.75 6.55 -10.97
N TRP A 156 6.73 6.44 -11.86
CA TRP A 156 6.49 6.28 -13.30
C TRP A 156 5.67 5.02 -13.61
N GLN A 157 6.05 3.87 -13.02
CA GLN A 157 5.28 2.62 -13.17
C GLN A 157 3.83 2.77 -12.71
N VAL A 158 3.60 3.43 -11.59
CA VAL A 158 2.23 3.71 -11.08
C VAL A 158 1.46 4.58 -12.07
N ALA A 159 2.08 5.62 -12.63
CA ALA A 159 1.45 6.50 -13.60
C ALA A 159 1.08 5.78 -14.91
N THR A 160 1.98 4.94 -15.44
CA THR A 160 1.74 4.19 -16.69
C THR A 160 0.56 3.22 -16.62
N PHE A 161 0.19 2.73 -15.44
CA PHE A 161 -1.02 1.92 -15.26
C PHE A 161 -2.32 2.74 -15.33
N ARG A 162 -2.24 4.07 -15.19
CA ARG A 162 -3.40 4.95 -15.11
C ARG A 162 -3.63 5.77 -16.37
N THR A 163 -2.55 6.07 -17.10
CA THR A 163 -2.59 7.01 -18.23
C THR A 163 -1.58 6.67 -19.31
N GLY A 164 -1.91 7.05 -20.57
CA GLY A 164 -0.98 6.99 -21.69
C GLY A 164 0.10 8.09 -21.68
N ASN A 165 -0.14 9.21 -20.96
CA ASN A 165 0.80 10.34 -20.82
C ASN A 165 1.26 10.49 -19.37
N PRO A 166 2.13 9.59 -18.86
CA PRO A 166 2.59 9.64 -17.50
C PRO A 166 3.52 10.83 -17.23
N ARG A 167 3.40 11.40 -16.03
CA ARG A 167 4.29 12.41 -15.46
C ARG A 167 4.74 11.96 -14.09
N VAL A 168 5.90 12.39 -13.66
CA VAL A 168 6.38 12.18 -12.29
C VAL A 168 6.62 13.54 -11.65
N ILE A 169 6.03 13.70 -10.49
CA ILE A 169 6.21 14.87 -9.64
C ILE A 169 7.15 14.49 -8.51
N GLN A 170 8.20 15.27 -8.32
CA GLN A 170 9.10 15.18 -7.17
C GLN A 170 8.59 16.10 -6.06
N ALA A 171 8.55 15.58 -4.84
CA ALA A 171 8.34 16.33 -3.61
C ALA A 171 9.66 16.43 -2.85
N LYS A 172 10.07 17.65 -2.47
CA LYS A 172 11.21 17.89 -1.57
C LYS A 172 10.80 17.55 -0.15
N ALA A 173 10.97 16.30 0.25
CA ALA A 173 10.39 15.75 1.48
C ALA A 173 11.06 16.31 2.75
N ASP A 174 12.37 16.57 2.74
CA ASP A 174 13.09 17.26 3.80
C ASP A 174 12.52 18.65 4.07
N ALA A 175 12.40 19.48 3.03
CA ALA A 175 11.83 20.82 3.13
C ALA A 175 10.33 20.79 3.56
N CYS A 176 9.57 19.78 3.15
CA CYS A 176 8.20 19.57 3.62
C CYS A 176 8.18 19.31 5.13
N GLN A 177 9.03 18.41 5.63
CA GLN A 177 9.07 18.04 7.04
C GLN A 177 9.59 19.20 7.90
N GLU A 178 10.58 19.97 7.45
CA GLU A 178 11.02 21.21 8.10
C GLU A 178 9.90 22.26 8.20
N ALA A 179 8.99 22.27 7.21
CA ALA A 179 7.79 23.13 7.23
C ALA A 179 6.61 22.52 8.03
N GLY A 180 6.81 21.39 8.74
CA GLY A 180 5.82 20.78 9.60
C GLY A 180 4.86 19.79 8.89
N VAL A 181 5.12 19.44 7.62
CA VAL A 181 4.33 18.43 6.91
C VAL A 181 4.72 17.04 7.41
N LYS A 182 3.77 16.32 8.00
CA LYS A 182 4.00 14.94 8.46
C LYS A 182 4.09 13.99 7.27
N MET A 183 5.19 13.24 7.21
CA MET A 183 5.45 12.20 6.21
C MET A 183 5.89 10.93 6.90
N MET A 184 5.21 9.81 6.61
CA MET A 184 5.42 8.54 7.31
C MET A 184 5.81 7.42 6.35
N THR A 185 6.85 6.67 6.68
CA THR A 185 7.33 5.53 5.89
C THR A 185 6.51 4.28 6.20
N VAL A 186 5.76 3.80 5.22
CA VAL A 186 4.95 2.57 5.36
C VAL A 186 5.78 1.32 5.12
N ASN A 187 6.54 1.31 4.04
CA ASN A 187 7.46 0.24 3.66
C ASN A 187 8.59 0.82 2.79
N LYS A 188 9.44 -0.05 2.25
CA LYS A 188 10.59 0.37 1.40
C LYS A 188 10.18 1.14 0.13
N ASP A 189 8.92 1.07 -0.28
CA ASP A 189 8.44 1.58 -1.56
C ASP A 189 7.46 2.75 -1.42
N ILE A 190 6.84 2.92 -0.23
CA ILE A 190 5.71 3.82 -0.02
C ILE A 190 5.93 4.69 1.23
N VAL A 191 5.76 5.98 1.05
CA VAL A 191 5.62 6.99 2.10
C VAL A 191 4.24 7.64 1.96
N ILE A 192 3.60 7.99 3.07
CA ILE A 192 2.29 8.63 3.10
C ILE A 192 2.36 10.02 3.74
N SER A 193 1.48 10.90 3.27
CA SER A 193 1.29 12.26 3.82
C SER A 193 -0.18 12.68 3.65
N GLU A 194 -0.69 13.60 4.47
CA GLU A 194 -2.05 14.11 4.29
C GLU A 194 -2.16 15.03 3.08
N MET A 195 -1.15 15.89 2.90
CA MET A 195 -1.05 16.80 1.77
C MET A 195 0.39 17.27 1.59
N ILE A 196 0.72 17.74 0.39
CA ILE A 196 2.00 18.39 0.09
C ILE A 196 1.73 19.73 -0.59
N PRO A 197 2.19 20.87 -0.01
CA PRO A 197 2.04 22.17 -0.61
C PRO A 197 2.78 22.29 -1.97
N SER A 198 2.20 23.02 -2.91
CA SER A 198 2.71 23.17 -4.28
C SER A 198 4.16 23.69 -4.34
N ARG A 199 4.55 24.58 -3.43
CA ARG A 199 5.91 25.15 -3.36
C ARG A 199 7.03 24.12 -3.18
N PHE A 200 6.71 22.90 -2.75
CA PHE A 200 7.68 21.81 -2.58
C PHE A 200 7.64 20.79 -3.73
N LEU A 201 6.81 21.02 -4.74
CA LEU A 201 6.57 20.10 -5.84
C LEU A 201 7.21 20.62 -7.14
N SER A 202 7.73 19.71 -7.95
CA SER A 202 8.23 20.00 -9.30
C SER A 202 8.04 18.79 -10.20
N ILE A 203 7.73 19.01 -11.48
CA ILE A 203 7.69 17.92 -12.47
C ILE A 203 9.13 17.60 -12.86
N ILE A 204 9.48 16.31 -12.87
CA ILE A 204 10.77 15.86 -13.36
C ILE A 204 10.65 15.28 -14.77
N SER A 205 11.69 15.50 -15.59
CA SER A 205 11.68 15.04 -16.98
C SER A 205 11.83 13.52 -17.09
N ALA A 206 11.29 12.93 -18.16
CA ALA A 206 11.49 11.50 -18.46
C ALA A 206 12.99 11.14 -18.62
N LYS A 207 13.82 12.09 -19.07
CA LYS A 207 15.27 11.91 -19.20
C LYS A 207 15.94 11.76 -17.84
N ASP A 208 15.49 12.49 -16.82
CA ASP A 208 16.04 12.43 -15.47
C ASP A 208 15.71 11.12 -14.77
N ILE A 209 14.59 10.48 -15.16
CA ILE A 209 14.20 9.15 -14.66
C ILE A 209 15.09 8.05 -15.24
N GLN A 210 15.50 8.17 -16.52
CA GLN A 210 16.33 7.17 -17.20
C GLN A 210 17.81 7.25 -16.78
N ASN A 211 18.33 8.45 -16.52
CA ASN A 211 19.75 8.67 -16.15
C ASN A 211 20.13 8.17 -14.75
N LYS A 212 19.18 7.82 -13.89
CA LYS A 212 19.44 7.22 -12.56
C LYS A 212 19.54 5.70 -12.58
N ARG A 213 19.57 5.08 -13.78
CA ARG A 213 19.77 3.63 -14.00
C ARG A 213 21.23 3.23 -14.22
N GLY A 214 22.18 4.16 -14.10
CA GLY A 214 23.62 3.92 -14.22
C GLY A 214 24.31 3.71 -12.88
#